data_0af9dafea75573233ccb838952f27de7
#
_entry.id   0af9dafea75573233ccb838952f27de7
#
_cell.length_a   1.000
_cell.length_b   1.000
_cell.length_c   1.000
_cell.angle_alpha   90.00
_cell.angle_beta   90.00
_cell.angle_gamma   90.00
#
_symmetry.space_group_name_H-M   'P 1'
#
loop_
_entity.id
_entity.type
_entity.pdbx_description
1 polymer ?
#
loop_
_entity_poly.entity_id
_entity_poly.type
_entity_poly.pdbx_seq_one_letter_code
_entity_poly.pdbx_strand_id
1 'polypeptide(L)'
;MGQETFTLQGHAAEIVSLNFNTPGDLIVTGSFDHYSRIWDTRTGRCVHTLSGHMGEVSSTQFNWAGDLCLSGSIDRTCRLWDVRMGRCLSIKQGHTDEVLDVAFDCTGARFVSASADGTAQVYNTKTGECTHTLVGHEGEISKVCFNPQATAVMTASSDKTSRIWDTATGVCRQTLEGHTDEIFSCAFNYEGDFIITGSKVNTCRIWRSEI
;
A
#
# COMPACT_ATOMS: atom_id res chain seq x y z
N MET A 1 13.62 16.85 23.80
CA MET A 1 13.06 17.64 22.68
C MET A 1 13.59 17.05 21.39
N GLY A 2 12.72 16.80 20.40
CA GLY A 2 13.17 16.36 19.08
C GLY A 2 13.91 17.50 18.37
N GLN A 3 14.99 17.15 17.66
CA GLN A 3 15.76 18.10 16.86
C GLN A 3 15.52 17.77 15.39
N GLU A 4 15.14 18.78 14.59
CA GLU A 4 15.08 18.67 13.15
C GLU A 4 16.49 18.45 12.59
N THR A 5 16.65 17.41 11.75
CA THR A 5 17.91 17.08 11.11
C THR A 5 17.95 17.64 9.69
N PHE A 6 16.88 17.44 8.93
CA PHE A 6 16.74 17.90 7.54
C PHE A 6 15.28 18.24 7.22
N THR A 7 15.10 19.21 6.33
CA THR A 7 13.85 19.46 5.61
C THR A 7 14.00 18.97 4.17
N LEU A 8 13.23 17.96 3.77
CA LEU A 8 13.26 17.38 2.42
C LEU A 8 12.43 18.26 1.47
N GLN A 9 13.11 19.03 0.63
CA GLN A 9 12.46 19.95 -0.29
C GLN A 9 12.54 19.46 -1.75
N GLY A 10 11.42 19.54 -2.47
CA GLY A 10 11.41 19.16 -3.89
C GLY A 10 10.02 18.85 -4.46
N HIS A 11 9.09 18.35 -3.64
CA HIS A 11 7.71 18.19 -4.08
C HIS A 11 7.02 19.55 -4.29
N ALA A 12 6.12 19.60 -5.27
CA ALA A 12 5.38 20.81 -5.64
C ALA A 12 3.91 20.79 -5.17
N ALA A 13 3.47 19.69 -4.57
CA ALA A 13 2.14 19.51 -3.99
C ALA A 13 2.23 18.67 -2.71
N GLU A 14 1.07 18.37 -2.10
CA GLU A 14 0.93 17.65 -0.83
C GLU A 14 1.62 16.28 -0.89
N ILE A 15 2.34 15.95 0.19
CA ILE A 15 2.90 14.62 0.42
C ILE A 15 1.90 13.82 1.24
N VAL A 16 1.37 12.76 0.64
CA VAL A 16 0.30 11.94 1.24
C VAL A 16 0.77 10.55 1.69
N SER A 17 1.94 10.15 1.22
CA SER A 17 2.52 8.85 1.58
C SER A 17 4.01 9.00 1.85
N LEU A 18 4.49 8.33 2.88
CA LEU A 18 5.91 8.27 3.21
C LEU A 18 6.24 6.97 3.94
N ASN A 19 7.38 6.39 3.61
CA ASN A 19 7.88 5.17 4.26
C ASN A 19 9.40 5.17 4.33
N PHE A 20 9.95 4.60 5.39
CA PHE A 20 11.37 4.22 5.45
C PHE A 20 11.56 2.84 4.80
N ASN A 21 12.75 2.61 4.25
CA ASN A 21 13.22 1.27 3.99
C ASN A 21 13.64 0.58 5.31
N THR A 22 13.87 -0.72 5.29
CA THR A 22 14.21 -1.52 6.48
C THR A 22 15.47 -1.04 7.21
N PRO A 23 16.60 -0.69 6.54
CA PRO A 23 17.75 -0.12 7.21
C PRO A 23 17.53 1.30 7.76
N GLY A 24 16.53 2.04 7.27
CA GLY A 24 16.24 3.42 7.66
C GLY A 24 17.17 4.46 7.01
N ASP A 25 17.92 4.09 5.99
CA ASP A 25 18.82 4.97 5.26
C ASP A 25 18.16 5.66 4.06
N LEU A 26 16.99 5.18 3.64
CA LEU A 26 16.19 5.78 2.57
C LEU A 26 14.75 6.05 3.04
N ILE A 27 14.18 7.12 2.49
CA ILE A 27 12.75 7.44 2.59
C ILE A 27 12.18 7.47 1.18
N VAL A 28 10.98 6.91 0.98
CA VAL A 28 10.16 7.17 -0.20
C VAL A 28 9.00 8.07 0.20
N THR A 29 8.69 9.04 -0.66
CA THR A 29 7.53 9.93 -0.53
C THR A 29 6.68 9.85 -1.79
N GLY A 30 5.36 9.85 -1.62
CA GLY A 30 4.36 9.98 -2.70
C GLY A 30 3.60 11.29 -2.55
N SER A 31 3.38 11.99 -3.65
CA SER A 31 2.80 13.33 -3.66
C SER A 31 1.75 13.51 -4.75
N PHE A 32 0.87 14.46 -4.55
CA PHE A 32 -0.11 14.94 -5.53
C PHE A 32 0.54 15.69 -6.71
N ASP A 33 1.85 15.93 -6.66
CA ASP A 33 2.61 16.43 -7.82
C ASP A 33 2.88 15.36 -8.89
N HIS A 34 2.31 14.16 -8.77
CA HIS A 34 2.42 12.98 -9.65
C HIS A 34 3.78 12.25 -9.56
N TYR A 35 4.63 12.62 -8.61
CA TYR A 35 5.94 11.99 -8.42
C TYR A 35 6.02 11.24 -7.11
N SER A 36 6.81 10.18 -7.14
CA SER A 36 7.41 9.62 -5.93
C SER A 36 8.88 10.02 -5.88
N ARG A 37 9.43 10.27 -4.70
CA ARG A 37 10.83 10.62 -4.52
C ARG A 37 11.50 9.71 -3.51
N ILE A 38 12.74 9.35 -3.78
CA ILE A 38 13.60 8.60 -2.86
C ILE A 38 14.64 9.56 -2.31
N TRP A 39 14.78 9.56 -0.99
CA TRP A 39 15.63 10.48 -0.25
C TRP A 39 16.63 9.69 0.60
N ASP A 40 17.87 10.17 0.67
CA ASP A 40 18.91 9.66 1.57
C ASP A 40 18.75 10.35 2.94
N THR A 41 18.52 9.57 4.00
CA THR A 41 18.24 10.11 5.36
C THR A 41 19.48 10.75 6.01
N ARG A 42 20.67 10.33 5.60
CA ARG A 42 21.92 10.83 6.16
C ARG A 42 22.30 12.19 5.59
N THR A 43 21.88 12.48 4.36
CA THR A 43 22.26 13.72 3.65
C THR A 43 21.10 14.65 3.41
N GLY A 44 19.85 14.18 3.57
CA GLY A 44 18.62 14.92 3.25
C GLY A 44 18.42 15.18 1.75
N ARG A 45 19.22 14.52 0.88
CA ARG A 45 19.14 14.76 -0.57
C ARG A 45 18.18 13.81 -1.26
N CYS A 46 17.51 14.34 -2.28
CA CYS A 46 16.76 13.50 -3.22
C CYS A 46 17.71 12.69 -4.08
N VAL A 47 17.64 11.36 -3.96
CA VAL A 47 18.44 10.41 -4.73
C VAL A 47 17.82 10.18 -6.09
N HIS A 48 16.49 9.95 -6.12
CA HIS A 48 15.72 9.71 -7.35
C HIS A 48 14.37 10.41 -7.31
N THR A 49 13.95 10.91 -8.48
CA THR A 49 12.57 11.31 -8.75
C THR A 49 11.98 10.24 -9.67
N LEU A 50 11.01 9.50 -9.16
CA LEU A 50 10.32 8.43 -9.88
C LEU A 50 9.16 9.07 -10.67
N SER A 51 9.41 9.29 -11.95
CA SER A 51 8.47 9.96 -12.85
C SER A 51 7.76 8.98 -13.76
N GLY A 52 6.47 9.22 -14.00
CA GLY A 52 5.72 8.42 -14.96
C GLY A 52 4.22 8.34 -14.69
N HIS A 53 3.77 8.47 -13.44
CA HIS A 53 2.35 8.56 -13.17
C HIS A 53 1.73 9.79 -13.85
N MET A 54 0.49 9.63 -14.33
CA MET A 54 -0.27 10.69 -15.00
C MET A 54 -1.27 11.37 -14.05
N GLY A 55 -1.36 10.89 -12.82
CA GLY A 55 -2.20 11.40 -11.73
C GLY A 55 -1.44 11.40 -10.41
N GLU A 56 -2.09 11.91 -9.37
CA GLU A 56 -1.56 11.98 -8.02
C GLU A 56 -1.12 10.60 -7.52
N VAL A 57 -0.01 10.56 -6.78
CA VAL A 57 0.44 9.34 -6.11
C VAL A 57 -0.25 9.25 -4.76
N SER A 58 -1.04 8.19 -4.58
CA SER A 58 -1.83 7.93 -3.36
C SER A 58 -1.05 7.18 -2.29
N SER A 59 -0.22 6.22 -2.69
CA SER A 59 0.52 5.35 -1.75
C SER A 59 1.87 4.94 -2.32
N THR A 60 2.85 4.78 -1.42
CA THR A 60 4.20 4.31 -1.76
C THR A 60 4.71 3.38 -0.67
N GLN A 61 5.43 2.32 -1.06
CA GLN A 61 6.03 1.40 -0.09
C GLN A 61 7.32 0.78 -0.65
N PHE A 62 8.35 0.63 0.20
CA PHE A 62 9.50 -0.25 -0.09
C PHE A 62 9.15 -1.70 0.20
N ASN A 63 9.79 -2.62 -0.52
CA ASN A 63 9.84 -4.01 -0.09
C ASN A 63 10.82 -4.18 1.09
N TRP A 64 10.77 -5.34 1.77
CA TRP A 64 11.63 -5.63 2.91
C TRP A 64 13.14 -5.52 2.59
N ALA A 65 13.55 -5.96 1.41
CA ALA A 65 14.95 -5.89 0.98
C ALA A 65 15.42 -4.45 0.68
N GLY A 66 14.50 -3.51 0.44
CA GLY A 66 14.79 -2.11 0.13
C GLY A 66 15.32 -1.87 -1.29
N ASP A 67 15.26 -2.88 -2.17
CA ASP A 67 15.70 -2.81 -3.56
C ASP A 67 14.57 -2.46 -4.54
N LEU A 68 13.32 -2.65 -4.11
CA LEU A 68 12.12 -2.33 -4.87
C LEU A 68 11.24 -1.33 -4.12
N CYS A 69 10.53 -0.51 -4.90
CA CYS A 69 9.50 0.39 -4.41
C CYS A 69 8.22 0.22 -5.25
N LEU A 70 7.06 0.29 -4.59
CA LEU A 70 5.75 0.39 -5.22
C LEU A 70 5.25 1.83 -5.12
N SER A 71 4.47 2.25 -6.13
CA SER A 71 3.60 3.42 -6.05
C SER A 71 2.23 3.09 -6.62
N GLY A 72 1.18 3.53 -5.94
CA GLY A 72 -0.20 3.55 -6.41
C GLY A 72 -0.60 4.98 -6.78
N SER A 73 -1.50 5.14 -7.76
CA SER A 73 -1.92 6.45 -8.24
C SER A 73 -3.39 6.47 -8.65
N ILE A 74 -3.98 7.66 -8.59
CA ILE A 74 -5.31 7.93 -9.12
C ILE A 74 -5.37 7.77 -10.65
N ASP A 75 -4.22 7.63 -11.34
CA ASP A 75 -4.17 7.28 -12.77
C ASP A 75 -4.60 5.82 -13.05
N ARG A 76 -5.11 5.09 -12.04
CA ARG A 76 -5.59 3.69 -12.07
C ARG A 76 -4.50 2.66 -12.26
N THR A 77 -3.24 3.07 -12.06
CA THR A 77 -2.09 2.17 -12.18
C THR A 77 -1.33 2.05 -10.87
N CYS A 78 -0.66 0.92 -10.67
CA CYS A 78 0.45 0.85 -9.76
C CYS A 78 1.75 0.56 -10.52
N ARG A 79 2.88 1.05 -10.01
CA ARG A 79 4.18 0.91 -10.64
C ARG A 79 5.18 0.32 -9.69
N LEU A 80 5.99 -0.58 -10.24
CA LEU A 80 7.12 -1.18 -9.56
C LEU A 80 8.41 -0.50 -10.04
N TRP A 81 9.26 -0.09 -9.09
CA TRP A 81 10.47 0.66 -9.36
C TRP A 81 11.69 -0.04 -8.78
N ASP A 82 12.79 0.03 -9.53
CA ASP A 82 14.14 -0.30 -9.04
C ASP A 82 14.65 0.89 -8.21
N VAL A 83 14.91 0.67 -6.93
CA VAL A 83 15.34 1.72 -5.99
C VAL A 83 16.75 2.23 -6.32
N ARG A 84 17.63 1.33 -6.75
CA ARG A 84 19.03 1.67 -7.05
C ARG A 84 19.15 2.54 -8.31
N MET A 85 18.37 2.21 -9.33
CA MET A 85 18.45 2.88 -10.64
C MET A 85 17.42 4.00 -10.80
N GLY A 86 16.41 4.08 -9.92
CA GLY A 86 15.30 5.04 -10.04
C GLY A 86 14.42 4.83 -11.27
N ARG A 87 14.39 3.61 -11.84
CA ARG A 87 13.66 3.31 -13.08
C ARG A 87 12.42 2.47 -12.84
N CYS A 88 11.38 2.70 -13.62
CA CYS A 88 10.20 1.89 -13.64
C CYS A 88 10.51 0.51 -14.26
N LEU A 89 10.24 -0.56 -13.50
CA LEU A 89 10.39 -1.95 -13.94
C LEU A 89 9.12 -2.47 -14.61
N SER A 90 7.96 -2.11 -14.06
CA SER A 90 6.68 -2.53 -14.63
C SER A 90 5.55 -1.59 -14.22
N ILE A 91 4.54 -1.53 -15.09
CA ILE A 91 3.29 -0.81 -14.86
C ILE A 91 2.17 -1.83 -14.79
N LYS A 92 1.34 -1.77 -13.76
CA LYS A 92 0.16 -2.61 -13.60
C LYS A 92 -1.07 -1.81 -13.96
N GLN A 93 -1.78 -2.33 -14.94
CA GLN A 93 -3.06 -1.82 -15.41
C GLN A 93 -4.10 -2.91 -15.23
N GLY A 94 -5.32 -2.55 -14.88
CA GLY A 94 -6.39 -3.53 -14.65
C GLY A 94 -7.47 -3.01 -13.73
N HIS A 95 -7.15 -2.07 -12.86
CA HIS A 95 -8.16 -1.34 -12.12
C HIS A 95 -8.94 -0.40 -13.04
N THR A 96 -10.24 -0.30 -12.80
CA THR A 96 -11.14 0.58 -13.55
C THR A 96 -11.31 1.95 -12.92
N ASP A 97 -10.80 2.11 -11.69
CA ASP A 97 -10.80 3.36 -10.94
C ASP A 97 -9.48 3.55 -10.17
N GLU A 98 -9.36 4.63 -9.41
CA GLU A 98 -8.18 5.07 -8.68
C GLU A 98 -7.55 3.95 -7.84
N VAL A 99 -6.23 3.80 -7.88
CA VAL A 99 -5.49 2.96 -6.92
C VAL A 99 -5.24 3.81 -5.67
N LEU A 100 -5.82 3.39 -4.54
CA LEU A 100 -5.79 4.13 -3.29
C LEU A 100 -4.65 3.68 -2.38
N ASP A 101 -4.30 2.39 -2.39
CA ASP A 101 -3.23 1.86 -1.56
C ASP A 101 -2.49 0.70 -2.22
N VAL A 102 -1.23 0.50 -1.83
CA VAL A 102 -0.38 -0.61 -2.28
C VAL A 102 0.42 -1.18 -1.12
N ALA A 103 0.67 -2.48 -1.14
CA ALA A 103 1.48 -3.14 -0.12
C ALA A 103 2.30 -4.31 -0.69
N PHE A 104 3.53 -4.49 -0.18
CA PHE A 104 4.31 -5.71 -0.35
C PHE A 104 3.99 -6.72 0.75
N ASP A 105 4.17 -8.01 0.44
CA ASP A 105 4.29 -9.02 1.49
C ASP A 105 5.68 -8.94 2.16
N CYS A 106 5.83 -9.59 3.32
CA CYS A 106 7.08 -9.57 4.09
C CYS A 106 8.29 -10.16 3.34
N THR A 107 8.05 -10.99 2.31
CA THR A 107 9.10 -11.62 1.50
C THR A 107 9.48 -10.79 0.27
N GLY A 108 8.64 -9.82 -0.13
CA GLY A 108 8.77 -9.09 -1.38
C GLY A 108 8.42 -9.93 -2.62
N ALA A 109 7.95 -11.17 -2.44
CA ALA A 109 7.58 -12.04 -3.55
C ALA A 109 6.25 -11.67 -4.19
N ARG A 110 5.38 -11.02 -3.43
CA ARG A 110 4.07 -10.55 -3.87
C ARG A 110 3.82 -9.12 -3.43
N PHE A 111 2.97 -8.45 -4.17
CA PHE A 111 2.40 -7.18 -3.78
C PHE A 111 0.92 -7.12 -4.13
N VAL A 112 0.20 -6.21 -3.52
CA VAL A 112 -1.23 -6.00 -3.72
C VAL A 112 -1.49 -4.53 -3.98
N SER A 113 -2.45 -4.24 -4.84
CA SER A 113 -3.04 -2.91 -5.03
C SER A 113 -4.51 -2.94 -4.65
N ALA A 114 -4.99 -1.88 -4.04
CA ALA A 114 -6.39 -1.67 -3.68
C ALA A 114 -6.94 -0.43 -4.38
N SER A 115 -8.19 -0.51 -4.84
CA SER A 115 -8.77 0.52 -5.70
C SER A 115 -10.16 0.97 -5.25
N ALA A 116 -10.51 2.17 -5.68
CA ALA A 116 -11.85 2.72 -5.61
C ALA A 116 -12.88 1.92 -6.43
N ASP A 117 -12.43 1.05 -7.35
CA ASP A 117 -13.31 0.13 -8.07
C ASP A 117 -13.87 -1.03 -7.20
N GLY A 118 -13.56 -1.05 -5.90
CA GLY A 118 -14.01 -2.08 -4.96
C GLY A 118 -13.24 -3.38 -5.05
N THR A 119 -12.16 -3.44 -5.81
CA THR A 119 -11.32 -4.64 -5.94
C THR A 119 -9.90 -4.42 -5.42
N ALA A 120 -9.25 -5.51 -5.02
CA ALA A 120 -7.81 -5.52 -4.82
C ALA A 120 -7.18 -6.57 -5.74
N GLN A 121 -5.98 -6.30 -6.25
CA GLN A 121 -5.29 -7.20 -7.18
C GLN A 121 -3.94 -7.62 -6.59
N VAL A 122 -3.73 -8.93 -6.51
CA VAL A 122 -2.50 -9.55 -5.99
C VAL A 122 -1.61 -9.93 -7.17
N TYR A 123 -0.35 -9.53 -7.10
CA TYR A 123 0.63 -9.75 -8.17
C TYR A 123 1.84 -10.54 -7.67
N ASN A 124 2.39 -11.36 -8.55
CA ASN A 124 3.72 -11.92 -8.38
C ASN A 124 4.76 -10.84 -8.75
N THR A 125 5.65 -10.49 -7.84
CA THR A 125 6.65 -9.43 -8.05
C THR A 125 7.61 -9.75 -9.20
N LYS A 126 8.04 -11.02 -9.31
CA LYS A 126 9.05 -11.46 -10.29
C LYS A 126 8.48 -11.58 -11.71
N THR A 127 7.30 -12.20 -11.85
CA THR A 127 6.68 -12.40 -13.18
C THR A 127 5.85 -11.18 -13.59
N GLY A 128 5.39 -10.41 -12.62
CA GLY A 128 4.50 -9.28 -12.84
C GLY A 128 3.06 -9.67 -13.16
N GLU A 129 2.71 -10.96 -13.07
CA GLU A 129 1.37 -11.45 -13.33
C GLU A 129 0.43 -11.14 -12.18
N CYS A 130 -0.81 -10.75 -12.50
CA CYS A 130 -1.90 -10.69 -11.54
C CYS A 130 -2.33 -12.13 -11.25
N THR A 131 -2.10 -12.59 -10.02
CA THR A 131 -2.45 -13.96 -9.60
C THR A 131 -3.90 -14.06 -9.17
N HIS A 132 -4.43 -13.04 -8.53
CA HIS A 132 -5.80 -12.99 -8.04
C HIS A 132 -6.37 -11.57 -8.10
N THR A 133 -7.64 -11.46 -8.47
CA THR A 133 -8.46 -10.27 -8.27
C THR A 133 -9.44 -10.58 -7.14
N LEU A 134 -9.32 -9.85 -6.03
CA LEU A 134 -10.14 -9.99 -4.83
C LEU A 134 -11.42 -9.18 -5.03
N VAL A 135 -12.52 -9.87 -5.30
CA VAL A 135 -13.83 -9.27 -5.62
C VAL A 135 -14.82 -9.60 -4.52
N GLY A 136 -15.56 -8.61 -4.04
CA GLY A 136 -16.60 -8.82 -3.04
C GLY A 136 -16.99 -7.57 -2.27
N HIS A 137 -16.13 -6.56 -2.15
CA HIS A 137 -16.53 -5.27 -1.59
C HIS A 137 -17.52 -4.56 -2.51
N GLU A 138 -18.47 -3.84 -1.90
CA GLU A 138 -19.47 -3.03 -2.57
C GLU A 138 -19.12 -1.53 -2.58
N GLY A 139 -17.95 -1.18 -2.08
CA GLY A 139 -17.43 0.19 -2.00
C GLY A 139 -15.92 0.22 -2.19
N GLU A 140 -15.36 1.43 -2.25
CA GLU A 140 -13.94 1.69 -2.42
C GLU A 140 -13.11 0.98 -1.36
N ILE A 141 -11.95 0.43 -1.75
CA ILE A 141 -10.98 -0.14 -0.83
C ILE A 141 -9.90 0.91 -0.55
N SER A 142 -9.96 1.50 0.64
CA SER A 142 -9.08 2.59 1.06
C SER A 142 -7.73 2.13 1.62
N LYS A 143 -7.66 0.88 2.13
CA LYS A 143 -6.43 0.34 2.73
C LYS A 143 -6.30 -1.15 2.47
N VAL A 144 -5.06 -1.59 2.25
CA VAL A 144 -4.72 -3.01 2.08
C VAL A 144 -3.40 -3.34 2.78
N CYS A 145 -3.30 -4.53 3.37
CA CYS A 145 -2.05 -5.03 3.92
C CYS A 145 -2.01 -6.57 3.89
N PHE A 146 -0.81 -7.13 3.88
CA PHE A 146 -0.58 -8.54 4.13
C PHE A 146 -0.46 -8.80 5.63
N ASN A 147 -0.81 -10.03 6.06
CA ASN A 147 -0.42 -10.49 7.38
C ASN A 147 1.09 -10.80 7.42
N PRO A 148 1.71 -10.88 8.62
CA PRO A 148 3.16 -11.11 8.76
C PRO A 148 3.65 -12.42 8.13
N GLN A 149 2.77 -13.42 7.98
CA GLN A 149 3.09 -14.72 7.36
C GLN A 149 2.90 -14.74 5.84
N ALA A 150 2.44 -13.64 5.24
CA ALA A 150 2.11 -13.53 3.82
C ALA A 150 1.06 -14.55 3.31
N THR A 151 0.26 -15.11 4.22
CA THR A 151 -0.80 -16.10 3.90
C THR A 151 -2.15 -15.46 3.67
N ALA A 152 -2.33 -14.22 4.11
CA ALA A 152 -3.58 -13.48 3.98
C ALA A 152 -3.35 -12.03 3.58
N VAL A 153 -4.31 -11.47 2.84
CA VAL A 153 -4.47 -10.04 2.59
C VAL A 153 -5.68 -9.55 3.37
N MET A 154 -5.59 -8.38 3.95
CA MET A 154 -6.73 -7.68 4.54
C MET A 154 -7.00 -6.40 3.76
N THR A 155 -8.28 -6.12 3.56
CA THR A 155 -8.79 -4.91 2.90
C THR A 155 -9.75 -4.17 3.83
N ALA A 156 -9.71 -2.85 3.80
CA ALA A 156 -10.65 -1.98 4.49
C ALA A 156 -11.43 -1.15 3.47
N SER A 157 -12.76 -1.09 3.61
CA SER A 157 -13.62 -0.52 2.58
C SER A 157 -14.64 0.49 3.12
N SER A 158 -15.06 1.37 2.24
CA SER A 158 -16.18 2.30 2.45
C SER A 158 -17.53 1.59 2.57
N ASP A 159 -17.63 0.29 2.20
CA ASP A 159 -18.80 -0.55 2.45
C ASP A 159 -19.00 -0.91 3.94
N LYS A 160 -18.18 -0.35 4.85
CA LYS A 160 -18.22 -0.52 6.31
C LYS A 160 -17.70 -1.88 6.79
N THR A 161 -17.12 -2.67 5.89
CA THR A 161 -16.52 -3.97 6.20
C THR A 161 -15.02 -3.99 5.98
N SER A 162 -14.35 -4.86 6.69
CA SER A 162 -12.98 -5.28 6.40
C SER A 162 -13.00 -6.76 6.03
N ARG A 163 -12.26 -7.17 5.02
CA ARG A 163 -12.25 -8.57 4.58
C ARG A 163 -10.85 -9.15 4.63
N ILE A 164 -10.80 -10.45 4.95
CA ILE A 164 -9.57 -11.22 4.98
C ILE A 164 -9.62 -12.24 3.86
N TRP A 165 -8.60 -12.22 3.02
CA TRP A 165 -8.49 -13.02 1.81
C TRP A 165 -7.31 -13.97 1.89
N ASP A 166 -7.50 -15.20 1.44
CA ASP A 166 -6.42 -16.17 1.28
C ASP A 166 -5.52 -15.78 0.11
N THR A 167 -4.22 -15.64 0.32
CA THR A 167 -3.29 -15.24 -0.73
C THR A 167 -3.02 -16.31 -1.77
N ALA A 168 -3.23 -17.58 -1.44
CA ALA A 168 -2.99 -18.68 -2.35
C ALA A 168 -4.17 -18.97 -3.27
N THR A 169 -5.40 -18.71 -2.80
CA THR A 169 -6.63 -19.01 -3.52
C THR A 169 -7.42 -17.79 -3.97
N GLY A 170 -7.15 -16.60 -3.40
CA GLY A 170 -7.94 -15.39 -3.64
C GLY A 170 -9.33 -15.40 -3.00
N VAL A 171 -9.66 -16.42 -2.20
CA VAL A 171 -11.00 -16.56 -1.59
C VAL A 171 -11.09 -15.72 -0.33
N CYS A 172 -12.22 -15.03 -0.15
CA CYS A 172 -12.54 -14.34 1.10
C CYS A 172 -12.76 -15.36 2.21
N ARG A 173 -11.90 -15.36 3.23
CA ARG A 173 -11.99 -16.24 4.40
C ARG A 173 -12.94 -15.69 5.45
N GLN A 174 -12.92 -14.38 5.66
CA GLN A 174 -13.67 -13.74 6.73
C GLN A 174 -14.07 -12.31 6.34
N THR A 175 -15.29 -11.91 6.71
CA THR A 175 -15.77 -10.54 6.65
C THR A 175 -15.94 -10.02 8.08
N LEU A 176 -15.28 -8.90 8.40
CA LEU A 176 -15.35 -8.24 9.70
C LEU A 176 -16.41 -7.16 9.63
N GLU A 177 -17.59 -7.47 10.19
CA GLU A 177 -18.76 -6.61 10.21
C GLU A 177 -18.94 -5.98 11.59
N GLY A 178 -19.41 -4.72 11.64
CA GLY A 178 -19.75 -4.07 12.90
C GLY A 178 -19.52 -2.57 12.93
N HIS A 179 -18.63 -2.02 12.11
CA HIS A 179 -18.56 -0.58 11.91
C HIS A 179 -19.84 -0.09 11.20
N THR A 180 -20.32 1.09 11.58
CA THR A 180 -21.54 1.68 11.03
C THR A 180 -21.30 2.70 9.94
N ASP A 181 -20.02 2.96 9.63
CA ASP A 181 -19.56 3.85 8.56
C ASP A 181 -18.23 3.35 7.98
N GLU A 182 -17.72 4.02 6.96
CA GLU A 182 -16.51 3.70 6.19
C GLU A 182 -15.31 3.33 7.08
N ILE A 183 -14.54 2.33 6.64
CA ILE A 183 -13.30 1.92 7.28
C ILE A 183 -12.13 2.46 6.45
N PHE A 184 -11.30 3.30 7.04
CA PHE A 184 -10.17 3.94 6.35
C PHE A 184 -8.82 3.26 6.58
N SER A 185 -8.71 2.48 7.65
CA SER A 185 -7.42 1.89 8.03
C SER A 185 -7.59 0.53 8.65
N CYS A 186 -6.64 -0.34 8.38
CA CYS A 186 -6.55 -1.65 8.98
C CYS A 186 -5.08 -2.08 9.12
N ALA A 187 -4.79 -2.88 10.13
CA ALA A 187 -3.47 -3.44 10.34
C ALA A 187 -3.54 -4.78 11.09
N PHE A 188 -2.59 -5.68 10.82
CA PHE A 188 -2.30 -6.82 11.67
C PHE A 188 -1.29 -6.43 12.73
N ASN A 189 -1.33 -7.11 13.89
CA ASN A 189 -0.21 -7.08 14.82
C ASN A 189 0.95 -7.93 14.29
N TYR A 190 2.10 -7.89 14.95
CA TYR A 190 3.31 -8.58 14.52
C TYR A 190 3.17 -10.10 14.42
N GLU A 191 2.34 -10.72 15.27
CA GLU A 191 2.09 -12.17 15.28
C GLU A 191 1.00 -12.58 14.28
N GLY A 192 0.16 -11.63 13.82
CA GLY A 192 -0.92 -11.87 12.88
C GLY A 192 -2.20 -12.43 13.51
N ASP A 193 -2.27 -12.54 14.85
CA ASP A 193 -3.42 -13.07 15.59
C ASP A 193 -4.45 -11.99 15.96
N PHE A 194 -4.07 -10.71 15.94
CA PHE A 194 -4.96 -9.59 16.13
C PHE A 194 -4.99 -8.65 14.94
N ILE A 195 -6.14 -8.08 14.74
CA ILE A 195 -6.43 -7.08 13.70
C ILE A 195 -7.00 -5.84 14.37
N ILE A 196 -6.61 -4.67 13.88
CA ILE A 196 -7.22 -3.39 14.23
C ILE A 196 -7.81 -2.76 12.98
N THR A 197 -9.01 -2.19 13.11
CA THR A 197 -9.67 -1.41 12.06
C THR A 197 -10.11 -0.07 12.61
N GLY A 198 -9.93 1.00 11.81
CA GLY A 198 -10.30 2.37 12.14
C GLY A 198 -11.35 2.90 11.17
N SER A 199 -12.45 3.46 11.71
CA SER A 199 -13.61 3.91 10.96
C SER A 199 -13.92 5.38 11.16
N LYS A 200 -14.60 5.96 10.19
CA LYS A 200 -15.17 7.33 10.18
C LYS A 200 -16.10 7.64 11.35
N VAL A 201 -16.65 6.60 12.02
CA VAL A 201 -17.44 6.75 13.26
C VAL A 201 -16.60 7.08 14.50
N ASN A 202 -15.34 7.49 14.32
CA ASN A 202 -14.41 7.82 15.41
C ASN A 202 -14.13 6.65 16.37
N THR A 203 -14.22 5.42 15.88
CA THR A 203 -13.93 4.20 16.66
C THR A 203 -12.88 3.33 15.98
N CYS A 204 -12.08 2.70 16.81
CA CYS A 204 -11.24 1.56 16.46
C CYS A 204 -11.89 0.28 16.98
N ARG A 205 -11.75 -0.81 16.23
CA ARG A 205 -12.13 -2.15 16.69
C ARG A 205 -10.94 -3.09 16.64
N ILE A 206 -10.84 -3.95 17.63
CA ILE A 206 -9.84 -5.01 17.69
C ILE A 206 -10.57 -6.34 17.45
N TRP A 207 -10.02 -7.14 16.55
CA TRP A 207 -10.56 -8.43 16.15
C TRP A 207 -9.49 -9.49 16.40
N ARG A 208 -9.93 -10.68 16.73
CA ARG A 208 -9.04 -11.84 16.75
C ARG A 208 -9.07 -12.49 15.38
N SER A 209 -7.90 -12.68 14.79
CA SER A 209 -7.75 -13.42 13.54
C SER A 209 -7.93 -14.92 13.80
N GLU A 210 -8.72 -15.58 12.98
CA GLU A 210 -8.87 -17.05 13.00
C GLU A 210 -8.06 -17.71 11.86
N ILE A 211 -6.92 -17.07 11.48
CA ILE A 211 -6.09 -17.50 10.35
C ILE A 211 -4.96 -18.38 10.86
#